data_9ecae858f17df41cf34976d3175024dd
#
_entry.id   9ecae858f17df41cf34976d3175024dd
#
_cell.length_a   1.000
_cell.length_b   1.000
_cell.length_c   1.000
_cell.angle_alpha   90.00
_cell.angle_beta   90.00
_cell.angle_gamma   90.00
#
_symmetry.space_group_name_H-M   'P 1'
#
loop_
_entity.id
_entity.type
_entity.pdbx_description
1 polymer ?
#
loop_
_entity_poly.entity_id
_entity_poly.type
_entity_poly.pdbx_seq_one_letter_code
_entity_poly.pdbx_strand_id
1 'polypeptide(L)'
;MKLICGLGNPGKEYEHTRHNVGFMLIDSYLGVEKMSEKFNGLFIQKIIDGEKVLFLKPQSYMNLSGNVVRPFVDYYKIDTEDILIIRDDLDLPLGRVRIKRDSSSGGDNGIKSIISTLGSQNFYQFKVGISNDKNRDTKDYVLGKFSKEEMKILDEVIGDSRSLIDAFIHGQIVSTTDRNYGEKK
;
A
#
# COMPACT_ATOMS: atom_id res chain seq x y z
N MET A 1 17.70 -3.13 -5.41
CA MET A 1 16.40 -2.67 -5.97
C MET A 1 15.35 -2.69 -4.86
N LYS A 2 14.55 -1.66 -4.78
CA LYS A 2 13.43 -1.60 -3.84
C LYS A 2 12.11 -1.87 -4.55
N LEU A 3 11.17 -2.48 -3.86
CA LEU A 3 9.80 -2.73 -4.33
C LEU A 3 8.82 -1.93 -3.50
N ILE A 4 7.99 -1.15 -4.16
CA ILE A 4 6.89 -0.43 -3.53
C ILE A 4 5.59 -0.91 -4.18
N CYS A 5 4.78 -1.61 -3.39
CA CYS A 5 3.57 -2.26 -3.85
C CYS A 5 2.35 -1.67 -3.14
N GLY A 6 1.40 -1.16 -3.90
CA GLY A 6 0.11 -0.74 -3.37
C GLY A 6 -0.93 -1.81 -3.59
N LEU A 7 -1.67 -2.17 -2.54
CA LEU A 7 -2.72 -3.17 -2.61
C LEU A 7 -4.07 -2.55 -2.98
N GLY A 8 -4.86 -3.32 -3.71
CA GLY A 8 -6.20 -2.95 -4.12
C GLY A 8 -6.83 -4.04 -4.98
N ASN A 9 -8.05 -3.79 -5.41
CA ASN A 9 -8.76 -4.65 -6.34
C ASN A 9 -8.82 -3.99 -7.72
N PRO A 10 -8.61 -4.75 -8.82
CA PRO A 10 -8.69 -4.19 -10.16
C PRO A 10 -10.14 -3.90 -10.56
N GLY A 11 -10.31 -2.92 -11.44
CA GLY A 11 -11.60 -2.57 -12.03
C GLY A 11 -12.14 -1.23 -11.54
N LYS A 12 -12.91 -0.58 -12.42
CA LYS A 12 -13.48 0.75 -12.13
C LYS A 12 -14.42 0.77 -10.94
N GLU A 13 -15.10 -0.35 -10.68
CA GLU A 13 -16.02 -0.49 -9.56
C GLU A 13 -15.34 -0.36 -8.20
N TYR A 14 -14.04 -0.63 -8.13
CA TYR A 14 -13.26 -0.56 -6.89
C TYR A 14 -12.45 0.73 -6.74
N GLU A 15 -12.43 1.57 -7.78
CA GLU A 15 -11.75 2.86 -7.70
C GLU A 15 -12.35 3.70 -6.57
N HIS A 16 -11.50 4.38 -5.81
CA HIS A 16 -11.88 5.24 -4.69
C HIS A 16 -12.55 4.51 -3.52
N THR A 17 -12.52 3.18 -3.50
CA THR A 17 -12.93 2.44 -2.31
C THR A 17 -11.82 2.48 -1.25
N ARG A 18 -12.19 2.27 0.01
CA ARG A 18 -11.23 2.26 1.13
C ARG A 18 -10.14 1.21 0.92
N HIS A 19 -10.52 0.04 0.41
CA HIS A 19 -9.59 -1.07 0.17
C HIS A 19 -8.57 -0.77 -0.92
N ASN A 20 -8.80 0.22 -1.77
CA ASN A 20 -7.91 0.61 -2.87
C ASN A 20 -6.99 1.79 -2.54
N VAL A 21 -6.89 2.16 -1.27
CA VAL A 21 -6.03 3.29 -0.88
C VAL A 21 -4.56 3.03 -1.28
N GLY A 22 -4.11 1.77 -1.26
CA GLY A 22 -2.76 1.45 -1.73
C GLY A 22 -2.54 1.80 -3.20
N PHE A 23 -3.52 1.50 -4.06
CA PHE A 23 -3.48 1.91 -5.47
C PHE A 23 -3.45 3.42 -5.61
N MET A 24 -4.24 4.11 -4.79
CA MET A 24 -4.34 5.57 -4.84
C MET A 24 -3.00 6.24 -4.51
N LEU A 25 -2.26 5.72 -3.54
CA LEU A 25 -0.96 6.27 -3.17
C LEU A 25 0.09 6.01 -4.27
N ILE A 26 0.09 4.84 -4.88
CA ILE A 26 0.97 4.54 -6.02
C ILE A 26 0.67 5.48 -7.18
N ASP A 27 -0.59 5.62 -7.54
CA ASP A 27 -1.00 6.47 -8.66
C ASP A 27 -0.64 7.94 -8.41
N SER A 28 -0.81 8.41 -7.19
CA SER A 28 -0.43 9.78 -6.83
C SER A 28 1.09 10.00 -6.93
N TYR A 29 1.87 9.03 -6.51
CA TYR A 29 3.33 9.13 -6.58
C TYR A 29 3.82 9.16 -8.03
N LEU A 30 3.29 8.29 -8.88
CA LEU A 30 3.72 8.16 -10.27
C LEU A 30 3.13 9.22 -11.20
N GLY A 31 1.97 9.78 -10.86
CA GLY A 31 1.26 10.70 -11.74
C GLY A 31 0.70 10.00 -12.98
N VAL A 32 0.89 10.59 -14.14
CA VAL A 32 0.29 10.11 -15.41
C VAL A 32 1.15 9.07 -16.13
N GLU A 33 2.16 8.52 -15.50
CA GLU A 33 3.04 7.55 -16.14
C GLU A 33 2.30 6.24 -16.40
N LYS A 34 2.51 5.68 -17.60
CA LYS A 34 1.89 4.43 -18.01
C LYS A 34 2.65 3.24 -17.43
N MET A 35 1.94 2.37 -16.74
CA MET A 35 2.50 1.13 -16.22
C MET A 35 2.41 0.01 -17.26
N SER A 36 3.41 -0.88 -17.23
CA SER A 36 3.42 -2.11 -18.02
C SER A 36 2.73 -3.23 -17.25
N GLU A 37 2.40 -4.32 -17.94
CA GLU A 37 1.75 -5.48 -17.34
C GLU A 37 2.63 -6.72 -17.42
N LYS A 38 2.80 -7.43 -16.30
CA LYS A 38 3.55 -8.67 -16.18
C LYS A 38 3.13 -9.39 -14.91
N PHE A 39 3.13 -10.72 -14.94
CA PHE A 39 2.81 -11.54 -13.76
C PHE A 39 1.49 -11.15 -13.07
N ASN A 40 0.50 -10.74 -13.86
CA ASN A 40 -0.78 -10.23 -13.36
C ASN A 40 -0.65 -9.00 -12.45
N GLY A 41 0.34 -8.16 -12.73
CA GLY A 41 0.57 -6.90 -12.03
C GLY A 41 0.84 -5.76 -12.99
N LEU A 42 0.39 -4.57 -12.64
CA LEU A 42 0.81 -3.34 -13.29
C LEU A 42 2.06 -2.82 -12.59
N PHE A 43 3.11 -2.55 -13.37
CA PHE A 43 4.38 -2.14 -12.79
C PHE A 43 5.11 -1.11 -13.65
N ILE A 44 6.00 -0.39 -13.01
CA ILE A 44 6.98 0.46 -13.66
C ILE A 44 8.27 0.45 -12.86
N GLN A 45 9.39 0.37 -13.55
CA GLN A 45 10.71 0.48 -12.95
C GLN A 45 11.24 1.89 -13.17
N LYS A 46 11.73 2.52 -12.11
CA LYS A 46 12.30 3.85 -12.15
C LYS A 46 13.66 3.86 -11.45
N ILE A 47 14.47 4.85 -11.79
CA ILE A 47 15.70 5.17 -11.05
C ILE A 47 15.44 6.50 -10.34
N ILE A 48 15.46 6.48 -9.02
CA ILE A 48 15.20 7.64 -8.18
C ILE A 48 16.45 7.86 -7.33
N ASP A 49 17.14 8.98 -7.58
CA ASP A 49 18.38 9.33 -6.90
C ASP A 49 19.40 8.19 -6.90
N GLY A 50 19.53 7.51 -8.03
CA GLY A 50 20.46 6.40 -8.22
C GLY A 50 19.97 5.03 -7.74
N GLU A 51 18.84 4.96 -7.04
CA GLU A 51 18.25 3.71 -6.57
C GLU A 51 17.24 3.18 -7.58
N LYS A 52 17.34 1.89 -7.91
CA LYS A 52 16.33 1.22 -8.75
C LYS A 52 15.12 0.91 -7.90
N VAL A 53 13.95 1.34 -8.34
CA VAL A 53 12.67 1.17 -7.62
C VAL A 53 11.64 0.60 -8.57
N LEU A 54 10.99 -0.47 -8.14
CA LEU A 54 9.88 -1.10 -8.83
C LEU A 54 8.59 -0.72 -8.13
N PHE A 55 7.68 -0.07 -8.85
CA PHE A 55 6.33 0.23 -8.35
C PHE A 55 5.37 -0.81 -8.92
N LEU A 56 4.50 -1.34 -8.07
CA LEU A 56 3.63 -2.47 -8.42
C LEU A 56 2.22 -2.26 -7.88
N LYS A 57 1.23 -2.51 -8.73
CA LYS A 57 -0.17 -2.66 -8.34
C LYS A 57 -0.61 -4.06 -8.77
N PRO A 58 -0.78 -5.02 -7.84
CA PRO A 58 -1.30 -6.33 -8.18
C PRO A 58 -2.69 -6.22 -8.82
N GLN A 59 -2.91 -6.98 -9.90
CA GLN A 59 -4.19 -6.99 -10.62
C GLN A 59 -5.00 -8.25 -10.32
N SER A 60 -4.59 -9.00 -9.32
CA SER A 60 -5.40 -10.04 -8.70
C SER A 60 -6.39 -9.41 -7.71
N TYR A 61 -7.38 -10.16 -7.27
CA TYR A 61 -8.14 -9.72 -6.12
C TYR A 61 -7.29 -9.80 -4.85
N MET A 62 -7.71 -9.05 -3.82
CA MET A 62 -6.90 -8.78 -2.61
C MET A 62 -6.31 -10.05 -2.00
N ASN A 63 -7.10 -11.10 -1.84
CA ASN A 63 -6.67 -12.34 -1.21
C ASN A 63 -5.62 -13.13 -2.00
N LEU A 64 -5.33 -12.74 -3.23
CA LEU A 64 -4.33 -13.37 -4.10
C LEU A 64 -3.12 -12.47 -4.35
N SER A 65 -2.98 -11.38 -3.60
CA SER A 65 -1.90 -10.40 -3.81
C SER A 65 -0.51 -11.02 -3.77
N GLY A 66 -0.28 -11.99 -2.91
CA GLY A 66 1.01 -12.68 -2.83
C GLY A 66 1.38 -13.45 -4.09
N ASN A 67 0.38 -13.96 -4.82
CA ASN A 67 0.61 -14.67 -6.07
C ASN A 67 1.13 -13.75 -7.17
N VAL A 68 0.94 -12.44 -7.03
CA VAL A 68 1.48 -11.43 -7.93
C VAL A 68 2.83 -10.92 -7.43
N VAL A 69 2.93 -10.62 -6.13
CA VAL A 69 4.16 -10.07 -5.53
C VAL A 69 5.33 -11.05 -5.64
N ARG A 70 5.10 -12.33 -5.35
CA ARG A 70 6.16 -13.34 -5.32
C ARG A 70 6.93 -13.44 -6.64
N PRO A 71 6.28 -13.55 -7.82
CA PRO A 71 7.02 -13.60 -9.08
C PRO A 71 7.92 -12.38 -9.32
N PHE A 72 7.48 -11.17 -8.93
CA PHE A 72 8.30 -9.97 -9.06
C PHE A 72 9.51 -10.02 -8.13
N VAL A 73 9.31 -10.47 -6.90
CA VAL A 73 10.41 -10.61 -5.92
C VAL A 73 11.45 -11.59 -6.42
N ASP A 74 11.02 -12.73 -6.96
CA ASP A 74 11.93 -13.76 -7.49
C ASP A 74 12.65 -13.29 -8.75
N TYR A 75 11.92 -12.69 -9.70
CA TYR A 75 12.48 -12.26 -10.98
C TYR A 75 13.54 -11.16 -10.78
N TYR A 76 13.27 -10.19 -9.94
CA TYR A 76 14.18 -9.06 -9.70
C TYR A 76 15.12 -9.29 -8.53
N LYS A 77 15.03 -10.44 -7.87
CA LYS A 77 15.87 -10.84 -6.72
C LYS A 77 15.84 -9.79 -5.61
N ILE A 78 14.64 -9.40 -5.20
CA ILE A 78 14.42 -8.36 -4.19
C ILE A 78 14.43 -8.99 -2.80
N ASP A 79 15.24 -8.43 -1.89
CA ASP A 79 15.23 -8.84 -0.49
C ASP A 79 13.98 -8.34 0.21
N THR A 80 13.46 -9.11 1.16
CA THR A 80 12.24 -8.72 1.90
C THR A 80 12.40 -7.37 2.61
N GLU A 81 13.60 -7.06 3.07
CA GLU A 81 13.89 -5.77 3.72
C GLU A 81 13.77 -4.57 2.79
N ASP A 82 13.76 -4.80 1.49
CA ASP A 82 13.63 -3.77 0.46
C ASP A 82 12.21 -3.66 -0.09
N ILE A 83 11.23 -4.24 0.61
CA ILE A 83 9.83 -4.26 0.19
C ILE A 83 8.99 -3.36 1.10
N LEU A 84 8.21 -2.46 0.48
CA LEU A 84 7.18 -1.65 1.15
C LEU A 84 5.82 -2.01 0.54
N ILE A 85 4.89 -2.45 1.39
CA ILE A 85 3.52 -2.76 0.98
C ILE A 85 2.58 -1.71 1.57
N ILE A 86 1.88 -1.00 0.70
CA ILE A 86 0.91 0.04 1.10
C ILE A 86 -0.47 -0.58 1.15
N ARG A 87 -1.15 -0.45 2.29
CA ARG A 87 -2.47 -1.04 2.51
C ARG A 87 -3.35 -0.18 3.41
N ASP A 88 -4.65 -0.40 3.31
CA ASP A 88 -5.62 0.15 4.25
C ASP A 88 -5.56 -0.59 5.59
N ASP A 89 -5.89 0.11 6.68
CA ASP A 89 -5.89 -0.47 8.03
C ASP A 89 -7.13 -0.02 8.80
N LEU A 90 -7.98 -0.98 9.13
CA LEU A 90 -9.21 -0.78 9.90
C LEU A 90 -8.95 -0.41 11.37
N ASP A 91 -7.77 -0.76 11.88
CA ASP A 91 -7.41 -0.54 13.28
C ASP A 91 -6.80 0.83 13.53
N LEU A 92 -6.55 1.60 12.47
CA LEU A 92 -6.06 2.96 12.56
C LEU A 92 -7.17 3.94 12.16
N PRO A 93 -7.33 5.05 12.92
CA PRO A 93 -8.25 6.11 12.53
C PRO A 93 -7.91 6.70 11.16
N LEU A 94 -8.91 7.16 10.45
CA LEU A 94 -8.69 7.91 9.21
C LEU A 94 -7.84 9.15 9.50
N GLY A 95 -6.85 9.40 8.66
CA GLY A 95 -5.88 10.47 8.87
C GLY A 95 -4.60 10.02 9.57
N ARG A 96 -4.59 8.80 10.09
CA ARG A 96 -3.38 8.24 10.68
C ARG A 96 -2.70 7.29 9.72
N VAL A 97 -1.39 7.40 9.61
CA VAL A 97 -0.56 6.46 8.84
C VAL A 97 0.57 5.94 9.71
N ARG A 98 0.94 4.71 9.46
CA ARG A 98 2.05 4.07 10.18
C ARG A 98 2.85 3.20 9.23
N ILE A 99 4.16 3.40 9.21
CA ILE A 99 5.07 2.50 8.52
C ILE A 99 5.76 1.66 9.58
N LYS A 100 5.67 0.34 9.46
CA LYS A 100 6.25 -0.58 10.42
C LYS A 100 6.87 -1.76 9.70
N ARG A 101 8.05 -2.17 10.15
CA ARG A 101 8.73 -3.36 9.67
C ARG A 101 8.33 -4.56 10.53
N ASP A 102 8.27 -5.74 9.91
CA ASP A 102 8.07 -7.01 10.60
C ASP A 102 6.81 -7.04 11.45
N SER A 103 5.68 -6.69 10.83
CA SER A 103 4.40 -6.74 11.53
C SER A 103 3.46 -7.78 10.91
N SER A 104 2.51 -8.26 11.73
CA SER A 104 1.52 -9.23 11.30
C SER A 104 0.51 -8.63 10.32
N SER A 105 -0.36 -9.50 9.77
CA SER A 105 -1.39 -9.07 8.82
C SER A 105 -2.48 -8.21 9.45
N GLY A 106 -2.70 -8.35 10.76
CA GLY A 106 -3.81 -7.66 11.43
C GLY A 106 -5.18 -8.03 10.85
N GLY A 107 -5.30 -9.20 10.22
CA GLY A 107 -6.52 -9.65 9.56
C GLY A 107 -6.64 -9.24 8.09
N ASP A 108 -5.71 -8.47 7.55
CA ASP A 108 -5.73 -8.07 6.15
C ASP A 108 -5.40 -9.25 5.23
N ASN A 109 -6.31 -9.56 4.30
CA ASN A 109 -6.17 -10.73 3.43
C ASN A 109 -5.04 -10.57 2.41
N GLY A 110 -4.78 -9.37 1.94
CA GLY A 110 -3.66 -9.10 1.03
C GLY A 110 -2.33 -9.36 1.70
N ILE A 111 -2.16 -8.87 2.92
CA ILE A 111 -0.93 -9.10 3.69
C ILE A 111 -0.79 -10.57 4.07
N LYS A 112 -1.88 -11.25 4.46
CA LYS A 112 -1.84 -12.69 4.72
C LYS A 112 -1.31 -13.47 3.51
N SER A 113 -1.81 -13.13 2.32
CA SER A 113 -1.36 -13.74 1.08
C SER A 113 0.13 -13.52 0.84
N ILE A 114 0.61 -12.29 1.04
CA ILE A 114 2.02 -11.94 0.84
C ILE A 114 2.91 -12.68 1.84
N ILE A 115 2.55 -12.69 3.12
CA ILE A 115 3.31 -13.41 4.16
C ILE A 115 3.38 -14.90 3.82
N SER A 116 2.25 -15.49 3.41
CA SER A 116 2.18 -16.91 3.06
C SER A 116 3.07 -17.24 1.87
N THR A 117 3.02 -16.44 0.80
CA THR A 117 3.77 -16.72 -0.42
C THR A 117 5.26 -16.41 -0.29
N LEU A 118 5.64 -15.36 0.43
CA LEU A 118 7.05 -15.03 0.67
C LEU A 118 7.67 -15.88 1.78
N GLY A 119 6.85 -16.48 2.64
CA GLY A 119 7.34 -17.24 3.80
C GLY A 119 7.94 -16.35 4.88
N SER A 120 7.65 -15.06 4.91
CA SER A 120 8.21 -14.10 5.85
C SER A 120 7.30 -12.89 5.98
N GLN A 121 7.25 -12.30 7.16
CA GLN A 121 6.64 -10.99 7.37
C GLN A 121 7.68 -9.87 7.51
N ASN A 122 8.95 -10.16 7.24
CA ASN A 122 10.05 -9.22 7.43
C ASN A 122 10.16 -8.23 6.27
N PHE A 123 9.08 -7.50 6.02
CA PHE A 123 9.01 -6.39 5.08
C PHE A 123 8.31 -5.21 5.75
N TYR A 124 8.33 -4.06 5.11
CA TYR A 124 7.66 -2.87 5.62
C TYR A 124 6.20 -2.82 5.17
N GLN A 125 5.31 -2.49 6.10
CA GLN A 125 3.92 -2.17 5.78
C GLN A 125 3.69 -0.68 5.98
N PHE A 126 3.17 -0.01 4.95
CA PHE A 126 2.68 1.36 5.03
C PHE A 126 1.17 1.26 5.27
N LYS A 127 0.78 1.45 6.50
CA LYS A 127 -0.61 1.28 6.95
C LYS A 127 -1.31 2.62 6.87
N VAL A 128 -2.37 2.69 6.07
CA VAL A 128 -3.20 3.90 5.92
C VAL A 128 -4.50 3.68 6.68
N GLY A 129 -4.72 4.42 7.76
CA GLY A 129 -5.93 4.31 8.56
C GLY A 129 -7.17 4.68 7.76
N ILE A 130 -8.18 3.85 7.86
CA ILE A 130 -9.49 4.09 7.22
C ILE A 130 -10.64 4.11 8.22
N SER A 131 -10.32 4.01 9.53
CA SER A 131 -11.30 3.83 10.59
C SER A 131 -12.06 2.51 10.45
N ASN A 132 -13.06 2.33 11.28
CA ASN A 132 -13.89 1.14 11.30
C ASN A 132 -15.32 1.54 11.61
N ASP A 133 -16.27 0.80 11.11
CA ASP A 133 -17.68 0.96 11.46
C ASP A 133 -18.20 -0.38 11.98
N LYS A 134 -18.39 -0.47 13.30
CA LYS A 134 -18.82 -1.70 13.98
C LYS A 134 -20.25 -2.11 13.62
N ASN A 135 -21.03 -1.20 13.04
CA ASN A 135 -22.39 -1.45 12.61
C ASN A 135 -22.50 -2.00 11.18
N ARG A 136 -21.36 -2.14 10.50
CA ARG A 136 -21.28 -2.64 9.13
C ARG A 136 -20.39 -3.86 9.06
N ASP A 137 -20.69 -4.76 8.12
CA ASP A 137 -19.79 -5.85 7.77
C ASP A 137 -18.47 -5.26 7.29
N THR A 138 -17.35 -5.80 7.76
CA THR A 138 -16.01 -5.37 7.39
C THR A 138 -15.81 -5.35 5.89
N LYS A 139 -16.26 -6.40 5.18
CA LYS A 139 -16.15 -6.50 3.74
C LYS A 139 -16.88 -5.34 3.04
N ASP A 140 -18.10 -5.04 3.46
CA ASP A 140 -18.89 -3.95 2.88
C ASP A 140 -18.25 -2.59 3.17
N TYR A 141 -17.68 -2.42 4.37
CA TYR A 141 -17.03 -1.19 4.75
C TYR A 141 -15.80 -0.89 3.88
N VAL A 142 -14.90 -1.87 3.72
CA VAL A 142 -13.65 -1.66 2.96
C VAL A 142 -13.92 -1.49 1.46
N LEU A 143 -15.00 -2.07 0.94
CA LEU A 143 -15.41 -1.91 -0.45
C LEU A 143 -16.29 -0.67 -0.67
N GLY A 144 -16.60 0.07 0.39
CA GLY A 144 -17.30 1.35 0.29
C GLY A 144 -16.35 2.47 -0.10
N LYS A 145 -16.92 3.48 -0.75
CA LYS A 145 -16.17 4.67 -1.15
C LYS A 145 -16.01 5.64 0.02
N PHE A 146 -14.93 6.40 0.01
CA PHE A 146 -14.75 7.49 0.96
C PHE A 146 -15.83 8.57 0.74
N SER A 147 -16.35 9.12 1.84
CA SER A 147 -17.22 10.31 1.76
C SER A 147 -16.41 11.53 1.36
N LYS A 148 -17.10 12.63 0.99
CA LYS A 148 -16.43 13.89 0.66
C LYS A 148 -15.57 14.42 1.81
N GLU A 149 -16.06 14.28 3.04
CA GLU A 149 -15.34 14.73 4.23
C GLU A 149 -14.13 13.85 4.50
N GLU A 150 -14.29 12.54 4.35
CA GLU A 150 -13.17 11.60 4.46
C GLU A 150 -12.10 11.87 3.40
N MET A 151 -12.52 12.20 2.16
CA MET A 151 -11.57 12.51 1.09
C MET A 151 -10.72 13.73 1.38
N LYS A 152 -11.23 14.72 2.10
CA LYS A 152 -10.43 15.89 2.50
C LYS A 152 -9.25 15.49 3.38
N ILE A 153 -9.48 14.57 4.31
CA ILE A 153 -8.44 14.04 5.18
C ILE A 153 -7.49 13.15 4.38
N LEU A 154 -8.05 12.28 3.55
CA LEU A 154 -7.25 11.38 2.71
C LEU A 154 -6.37 12.14 1.73
N ASP A 155 -6.81 13.26 1.18
CA ASP A 155 -6.00 14.08 0.28
C ASP A 155 -4.76 14.62 0.97
N GLU A 156 -4.83 14.97 2.26
CA GLU A 156 -3.65 15.34 3.03
C GLU A 156 -2.69 14.16 3.19
N VAL A 157 -3.23 12.97 3.48
CA VAL A 157 -2.44 11.74 3.58
C VAL A 157 -1.74 11.45 2.26
N ILE A 158 -2.47 11.50 1.16
CA ILE A 158 -1.93 11.24 -0.18
C ILE A 158 -0.83 12.25 -0.52
N GLY A 159 -1.06 13.54 -0.26
CA GLY A 159 -0.08 14.58 -0.53
C GLY A 159 1.24 14.37 0.21
N ASP A 160 1.16 13.95 1.48
CA ASP A 160 2.35 13.74 2.29
C ASP A 160 2.97 12.35 2.13
N SER A 161 2.24 11.40 1.54
CA SER A 161 2.73 10.04 1.32
C SER A 161 3.96 10.01 0.43
N ARG A 162 4.11 10.98 -0.48
CA ARG A 162 5.28 11.10 -1.33
C ARG A 162 6.56 11.20 -0.50
N SER A 163 6.57 12.04 0.53
CA SER A 163 7.76 12.20 1.39
C SER A 163 8.08 10.92 2.15
N LEU A 164 7.06 10.16 2.58
CA LEU A 164 7.26 8.90 3.29
C LEU A 164 7.76 7.81 2.36
N ILE A 165 7.26 7.75 1.14
CA ILE A 165 7.76 6.82 0.12
C ILE A 165 9.21 7.15 -0.22
N ASP A 166 9.53 8.44 -0.43
CA ASP A 166 10.90 8.87 -0.67
C ASP A 166 11.82 8.50 0.49
N ALA A 167 11.37 8.65 1.73
CA ALA A 167 12.14 8.27 2.90
C ALA A 167 12.46 6.77 2.90
N PHE A 168 11.51 5.92 2.51
CA PHE A 168 11.75 4.50 2.36
C PHE A 168 12.80 4.23 1.27
N ILE A 169 12.67 4.88 0.11
CA ILE A 169 13.61 4.72 -1.01
C ILE A 169 15.03 5.08 -0.58
N HIS A 170 15.19 6.12 0.24
CA HIS A 170 16.49 6.60 0.71
C HIS A 170 16.99 5.87 1.96
N GLY A 171 16.29 4.84 2.44
CA GLY A 171 16.70 4.08 3.62
C GLY A 171 16.56 4.85 4.93
N GLN A 172 15.69 5.85 5.00
CA GLN A 172 15.51 6.73 6.16
C GLN A 172 14.39 6.27 7.10
N ILE A 173 13.66 5.21 6.75
CA ILE A 173 12.69 4.59 7.65
C ILE A 173 13.42 3.56 8.50
N VAL A 174 13.55 3.80 9.80
CA VAL A 174 14.34 2.95 10.68
C VAL A 174 13.54 1.74 11.18
N SER A 175 12.49 1.96 11.97
CA SER A 175 11.68 0.86 12.52
C SER A 175 10.20 1.15 12.45
N THR A 176 9.78 2.32 12.91
CA THR A 176 8.38 2.73 12.93
C THR A 176 8.29 4.22 12.65
N THR A 177 7.41 4.61 11.75
CA THR A 177 7.08 6.00 11.48
C THR A 177 5.57 6.17 11.64
N ASP A 178 5.16 7.16 12.42
CA ASP A 178 3.76 7.48 12.70
C ASP A 178 3.47 8.92 12.32
N ARG A 179 2.36 9.15 11.62
CA ARG A 179 1.88 10.49 11.27
C ARG A 179 0.39 10.56 11.47
N ASN A 180 -0.10 11.75 11.81
CA ASN A 180 -1.52 12.00 12.03
C ASN A 180 -1.95 13.25 11.26
N TYR A 181 -2.98 13.10 10.43
CA TYR A 181 -3.53 14.16 9.59
C TYR A 181 -4.99 14.38 9.94
N GLY A 182 -5.50 15.59 9.70
CA GLY A 182 -6.91 15.90 9.88
C GLY A 182 -7.36 16.21 11.30
N GLU A 183 -6.52 16.04 12.31
CA GLU A 183 -6.82 16.47 13.67
C GLU A 183 -6.31 17.89 13.87
N LYS A 184 -7.24 18.80 14.07
CA LYS A 184 -6.94 20.17 14.47
C LYS A 184 -7.39 20.35 15.90
N LYS A 185 -6.49 20.25 16.79
CA LYS A 185 -6.73 20.57 18.20
C LYS A 185 -5.90 21.76 18.63
#